data_246cc392c5385c534c19928fbf38c5e9
#
_entry.id   246cc392c5385c534c19928fbf38c5e9
#
_cell.length_a   1.000
_cell.length_b   1.000
_cell.length_c   1.000
_cell.angle_alpha   90.00
_cell.angle_beta   90.00
_cell.angle_gamma   90.00
#
_symmetry.space_group_name_H-M   'P 1'
#
loop_
_entity.id
_entity.type
_entity.pdbx_description
1 polymer ?
#
loop_
_entity_poly.entity_id
_entity_poly.type
_entity_poly.pdbx_seq_one_letter_code
_entity_poly.pdbx_strand_id
1 'polypeptide(L)'
;MKKTMKKAVSLALGAVIAVGAAMPAFAADTVDYKISNPYASVSDLLANPDNHYKTNLHTHSTISDANEDYATMIKGYYDNGFDILGFADHGVIGKNWNEKPNQPPLYLYQYIAGRKVTILTDDEFSAITGGTYAFSEESGRTQGRGMQCVPTAIELNMLTMTKSHVNGYFCDFGQGDIGFENGYEYAVKHVEKAGGISVINHPGDWLGSATHPEKARDIKNVRYFGDIFNKYKSCLGMEILNRVDSVTSSDRILWDEVLQYVIPRGERTVWGFGNSDAHKLTDIDTSYMDFILPEYSIENVKKTMERGSFFAVGRRARKEMPDDFVGEGPLPQVTGITVDEKNDVITVTAKNADKLQWIANGNIIEETAKAADGSIVSTIRLREHSDDITCYVRFQLIGAGGICFSQPFTCDDGNMARFIIEDDHTKSQIFFDKIWQFLKSIRLYVVFQELYRKIF
;
A
#
# COMPACT_ATOMS: atom_id res chain seq x y z
N MET A 1 19.02 48.16 67.93
CA MET A 1 20.27 47.74 68.62
C MET A 1 20.71 46.45 67.96
N LYS A 2 21.72 46.49 67.07
CA LYS A 2 23.10 46.02 67.26
C LYS A 2 23.12 44.61 67.85
N LYS A 3 23.70 43.57 67.19
CA LYS A 3 25.08 43.36 66.69
C LYS A 3 25.09 42.04 65.91
N THR A 4 25.52 41.97 64.68
CA THR A 4 26.79 41.51 64.14
C THR A 4 27.59 40.45 64.91
N MET A 5 27.90 39.34 64.25
CA MET A 5 29.25 38.75 64.07
C MET A 5 29.12 37.33 63.49
N LYS A 6 29.53 37.06 62.27
CA LYS A 6 30.84 36.70 61.70
C LYS A 6 31.34 35.30 62.11
N LYS A 7 31.39 34.46 61.06
CA LYS A 7 32.40 33.45 60.64
C LYS A 7 32.94 32.43 61.63
N ALA A 8 32.83 31.15 61.24
CA ALA A 8 33.97 30.24 61.16
C ALA A 8 33.69 29.06 60.20
N VAL A 9 34.60 28.89 59.27
CA VAL A 9 34.74 27.72 58.39
C VAL A 9 35.43 26.63 59.19
N SER A 10 34.89 25.41 59.14
CA SER A 10 35.65 24.23 59.50
C SER A 10 35.40 23.12 58.48
N LEU A 11 36.44 22.81 57.72
CA LEU A 11 36.55 21.59 56.92
C LEU A 11 36.49 20.38 57.84
N ALA A 12 35.56 19.48 57.61
CA ALA A 12 35.64 18.11 58.09
C ALA A 12 35.58 17.20 56.86
N LEU A 13 36.72 16.62 56.50
CA LEU A 13 36.82 15.54 55.54
C LEU A 13 36.18 14.30 56.15
N GLY A 14 34.95 13.95 55.75
CA GLY A 14 34.29 12.68 56.09
C GLY A 14 34.41 11.74 54.90
N ALA A 15 35.25 10.73 55.01
CA ALA A 15 35.29 9.61 54.05
C ALA A 15 33.99 8.87 54.08
N VAL A 16 33.15 9.03 53.05
CA VAL A 16 31.99 8.18 52.80
C VAL A 16 32.48 6.95 52.07
N ILE A 17 32.57 5.84 52.79
CA ILE A 17 32.72 4.52 52.20
C ILE A 17 31.39 4.23 51.47
N ALA A 18 31.38 4.44 50.14
CA ALA A 18 30.31 3.93 49.30
C ALA A 18 30.44 2.40 49.23
N VAL A 19 29.65 1.72 50.04
CA VAL A 19 29.33 0.32 49.80
C VAL A 19 28.44 0.30 48.55
N GLY A 20 29.06 0.14 47.41
CA GLY A 20 28.38 -0.15 46.16
C GLY A 20 27.74 -1.54 46.29
N ALA A 21 26.46 -1.57 46.67
CA ALA A 21 25.65 -2.73 46.36
C ALA A 21 25.61 -2.83 44.84
N ALA A 22 26.40 -3.72 44.26
CA ALA A 22 26.22 -4.16 42.89
C ALA A 22 24.81 -4.77 42.82
N MET A 23 23.84 -3.97 42.40
CA MET A 23 22.61 -4.58 41.90
C MET A 23 23.02 -5.51 40.78
N PRO A 24 22.56 -6.79 40.77
CA PRO A 24 22.73 -7.61 39.60
C PRO A 24 22.06 -6.81 38.45
N ALA A 25 22.85 -6.43 37.45
CA ALA A 25 22.29 -6.08 36.19
C ALA A 25 21.52 -7.35 35.77
N PHE A 26 20.20 -7.29 35.89
CA PHE A 26 19.38 -8.20 35.10
C PHE A 26 19.83 -7.92 33.68
N ALA A 27 20.52 -8.84 33.05
CA ALA A 27 20.64 -8.87 31.63
C ALA A 27 19.20 -8.84 31.14
N ALA A 28 18.75 -7.69 30.60
CA ALA A 28 17.53 -7.67 29.85
C ALA A 28 17.72 -8.78 28.81
N ASP A 29 16.81 -9.75 28.79
CA ASP A 29 16.79 -10.76 27.75
C ASP A 29 16.84 -9.98 26.44
N THR A 30 18.00 -10.03 25.76
CA THR A 30 18.18 -9.33 24.51
C THR A 30 17.30 -10.04 23.50
N VAL A 31 16.21 -9.41 23.12
CA VAL A 31 15.35 -9.91 22.06
C VAL A 31 16.17 -9.92 20.77
N ASP A 32 16.29 -11.10 20.15
CA ASP A 32 16.90 -11.27 18.84
C ASP A 32 15.79 -11.41 17.81
N TYR A 33 15.84 -10.62 16.73
CA TYR A 33 14.83 -10.65 15.68
C TYR A 33 15.30 -11.41 14.45
N LYS A 34 14.48 -12.33 13.95
CA LYS A 34 14.60 -12.82 12.58
C LYS A 34 13.85 -11.82 11.68
N ILE A 35 14.60 -11.09 10.84
CA ILE A 35 14.05 -10.02 10.00
C ILE A 35 13.77 -10.55 8.59
N SER A 36 12.50 -10.51 8.14
CA SER A 36 12.16 -10.76 6.75
C SER A 36 12.13 -9.44 5.99
N ASN A 37 13.10 -9.25 5.10
CA ASN A 37 13.24 -8.05 4.29
C ASN A 37 12.60 -8.23 2.90
N PRO A 38 11.53 -7.50 2.55
CA PRO A 38 10.89 -7.59 1.23
C PRO A 38 11.79 -7.12 0.08
N TYR A 39 12.82 -6.34 0.40
CA TYR A 39 13.76 -5.77 -0.59
C TYR A 39 15.06 -6.56 -0.72
N ALA A 40 15.22 -7.68 0.01
CA ALA A 40 16.50 -8.42 0.04
C ALA A 40 17.02 -8.81 -1.36
N SER A 41 16.10 -9.16 -2.27
CA SER A 41 16.48 -9.58 -3.63
C SER A 41 16.76 -8.43 -4.60
N VAL A 42 16.51 -7.18 -4.19
CA VAL A 42 16.63 -5.98 -5.03
C VAL A 42 17.41 -4.84 -4.35
N SER A 43 18.01 -5.10 -3.20
CA SER A 43 18.76 -4.10 -2.43
C SER A 43 19.85 -3.41 -3.26
N ASP A 44 20.56 -4.16 -4.08
CA ASP A 44 21.63 -3.64 -4.93
C ASP A 44 21.11 -2.80 -6.13
N LEU A 45 19.81 -2.88 -6.42
CA LEU A 45 19.17 -2.15 -7.51
C LEU A 45 18.69 -0.75 -7.10
N LEU A 46 18.44 -0.52 -5.80
CA LEU A 46 17.83 0.71 -5.27
C LEU A 46 18.62 1.99 -5.56
N ALA A 47 19.94 1.90 -5.67
CA ALA A 47 20.79 3.06 -5.95
C ALA A 47 20.72 3.52 -7.41
N ASN A 48 20.32 2.64 -8.34
CA ASN A 48 20.25 2.96 -9.77
C ASN A 48 18.82 3.39 -10.13
N PRO A 49 18.60 4.64 -10.56
CA PRO A 49 17.28 5.14 -10.94
C PRO A 49 16.66 4.39 -12.11
N ASP A 50 17.46 3.73 -12.96
CA ASP A 50 16.94 2.95 -14.09
C ASP A 50 16.21 1.68 -13.65
N ASN A 51 16.43 1.22 -12.43
CA ASN A 51 15.76 0.06 -11.85
C ASN A 51 14.44 0.41 -11.14
N HIS A 52 14.09 1.69 -11.04
CA HIS A 52 12.83 2.18 -10.53
C HIS A 52 11.83 2.31 -11.68
N TYR A 53 10.71 1.60 -11.57
CA TYR A 53 9.68 1.57 -12.60
C TYR A 53 8.38 2.16 -12.04
N LYS A 54 8.02 3.35 -12.52
CA LYS A 54 6.75 4.01 -12.19
C LYS A 54 5.59 3.20 -12.76
N THR A 55 4.84 2.54 -11.89
CA THR A 55 3.89 1.49 -12.25
C THR A 55 2.48 1.82 -11.77
N ASN A 56 1.48 1.64 -12.64
CA ASN A 56 0.08 1.66 -12.26
C ASN A 56 -0.65 0.44 -12.83
N LEU A 57 -1.32 -0.32 -11.98
CA LEU A 57 -2.04 -1.54 -12.36
C LEU A 57 -3.55 -1.47 -12.06
N HIS A 58 -4.05 -0.28 -11.70
CA HIS A 58 -5.46 -0.02 -11.47
C HIS A 58 -5.84 1.32 -12.10
N THR A 59 -6.41 1.24 -13.29
CA THR A 59 -6.95 2.38 -14.04
C THR A 59 -8.08 1.92 -14.94
N HIS A 60 -8.95 2.85 -15.31
CA HIS A 60 -10.14 2.63 -16.11
C HIS A 60 -10.12 3.42 -17.42
N SER A 61 -10.99 3.02 -18.33
CA SER A 61 -11.23 3.72 -19.59
C SER A 61 -12.73 3.71 -19.93
N THR A 62 -13.09 4.23 -21.09
CA THR A 62 -14.45 4.11 -21.64
C THR A 62 -14.84 2.66 -21.97
N ILE A 63 -13.96 1.69 -21.79
CA ILE A 63 -14.28 0.26 -21.84
C ILE A 63 -15.23 -0.09 -20.68
N SER A 64 -15.03 0.51 -19.49
CA SER A 64 -15.95 0.42 -18.36
C SER A 64 -16.62 1.76 -18.06
N ASP A 65 -16.22 2.51 -17.09
CA ASP A 65 -16.93 3.66 -16.54
C ASP A 65 -16.14 4.97 -16.51
N ALA A 66 -14.87 4.97 -16.94
CA ALA A 66 -14.08 6.19 -17.02
C ALA A 66 -14.60 7.18 -18.09
N ASN A 67 -14.15 8.41 -17.98
CA ASN A 67 -14.52 9.48 -18.91
C ASN A 67 -13.68 9.48 -20.19
N GLU A 68 -12.45 8.96 -20.08
CA GLU A 68 -11.45 9.03 -21.15
C GLU A 68 -11.38 7.74 -21.95
N ASP A 69 -11.16 7.90 -23.25
CA ASP A 69 -10.95 6.78 -24.18
C ASP A 69 -9.67 6.00 -23.85
N TYR A 70 -9.68 4.68 -24.14
CA TYR A 70 -8.60 3.75 -23.82
C TYR A 70 -7.24 4.23 -24.34
N ALA A 71 -7.14 4.58 -25.65
CA ALA A 71 -5.91 5.10 -26.22
C ALA A 71 -5.48 6.44 -25.60
N THR A 72 -6.44 7.30 -25.24
CA THR A 72 -6.19 8.58 -24.58
C THR A 72 -5.58 8.39 -23.21
N MET A 73 -6.11 7.44 -22.42
CA MET A 73 -5.55 7.10 -21.10
C MET A 73 -4.13 6.56 -21.23
N ILE A 74 -3.87 5.65 -22.17
CA ILE A 74 -2.51 5.10 -22.40
C ILE A 74 -1.52 6.23 -22.71
N LYS A 75 -1.85 7.11 -23.64
CA LYS A 75 -0.99 8.24 -24.00
C LYS A 75 -0.79 9.21 -22.81
N GLY A 76 -1.85 9.42 -22.03
CA GLY A 76 -1.78 10.20 -20.79
C GLY A 76 -0.81 9.62 -19.77
N TYR A 77 -0.84 8.31 -19.53
CA TYR A 77 0.13 7.64 -18.67
C TYR A 77 1.55 7.72 -19.20
N TYR A 78 1.72 7.51 -20.51
CA TYR A 78 3.01 7.64 -21.16
C TYR A 78 3.57 9.06 -20.99
N ASP A 79 2.77 10.08 -21.21
CA ASP A 79 3.15 11.50 -21.09
C ASP A 79 3.37 11.92 -19.61
N ASN A 80 2.89 11.15 -18.65
CA ASN A 80 3.18 11.33 -17.21
C ASN A 80 4.36 10.46 -16.72
N GLY A 81 5.18 9.92 -17.62
CA GLY A 81 6.43 9.23 -17.30
C GLY A 81 6.26 7.84 -16.70
N PHE A 82 5.10 7.18 -16.88
CA PHE A 82 4.91 5.81 -16.40
C PHE A 82 5.69 4.81 -17.26
N ASP A 83 6.20 3.77 -16.60
CA ASP A 83 7.00 2.70 -17.20
C ASP A 83 6.21 1.42 -17.39
N ILE A 84 5.22 1.17 -16.54
CA ILE A 84 4.38 -0.04 -16.57
C ILE A 84 2.93 0.36 -16.33
N LEU A 85 2.03 -0.16 -17.19
CA LEU A 85 0.61 0.12 -17.09
C LEU A 85 -0.22 -1.14 -17.35
N GLY A 86 -1.17 -1.42 -16.44
CA GLY A 86 -2.22 -2.41 -16.58
C GLY A 86 -3.59 -1.79 -16.41
N PHE A 87 -4.53 -2.08 -17.32
CA PHE A 87 -5.92 -1.64 -17.18
C PHE A 87 -6.73 -2.65 -16.39
N ALA A 88 -7.43 -2.17 -15.38
CA ALA A 88 -8.36 -2.94 -14.58
C ALA A 88 -9.81 -2.46 -14.79
N ASP A 89 -10.24 -2.34 -16.06
CA ASP A 89 -11.61 -2.01 -16.39
C ASP A 89 -12.58 -3.00 -15.74
N HIS A 90 -13.71 -2.54 -15.22
CA HIS A 90 -14.66 -3.35 -14.50
C HIS A 90 -15.21 -4.52 -15.34
N GLY A 91 -14.99 -5.74 -14.89
CA GLY A 91 -15.50 -6.94 -15.54
C GLY A 91 -14.97 -7.16 -16.96
N VAL A 92 -13.83 -6.58 -17.31
CA VAL A 92 -13.20 -6.69 -18.62
C VAL A 92 -11.74 -7.11 -18.47
N ILE A 93 -11.41 -8.29 -18.98
CA ILE A 93 -10.02 -8.76 -18.98
C ILE A 93 -9.22 -7.91 -19.99
N GLY A 94 -8.18 -7.25 -19.48
CA GLY A 94 -7.27 -6.44 -20.25
C GLY A 94 -6.51 -7.25 -21.31
N LYS A 95 -6.14 -6.59 -22.40
CA LYS A 95 -5.33 -7.12 -23.49
C LYS A 95 -4.17 -6.19 -23.77
N ASN A 96 -3.32 -6.55 -24.76
CA ASN A 96 -2.39 -5.58 -25.29
C ASN A 96 -3.12 -4.35 -25.82
N TRP A 97 -2.49 -3.20 -25.76
CA TRP A 97 -3.15 -1.92 -26.06
C TRP A 97 -3.53 -1.71 -27.53
N ASN A 98 -3.01 -2.52 -28.42
CA ASN A 98 -3.41 -2.59 -29.84
C ASN A 98 -4.45 -3.68 -30.12
N GLU A 99 -4.95 -4.37 -29.07
CA GLU A 99 -6.02 -5.35 -29.16
C GLU A 99 -7.28 -4.82 -28.46
N LYS A 100 -8.43 -4.94 -29.11
CA LYS A 100 -9.69 -4.49 -28.49
C LYS A 100 -10.15 -5.46 -27.41
N PRO A 101 -10.30 -5.01 -26.15
CA PRO A 101 -10.90 -5.82 -25.10
C PRO A 101 -12.35 -6.18 -25.40
N ASN A 102 -12.85 -7.27 -24.83
CA ASN A 102 -14.23 -7.72 -25.00
C ASN A 102 -15.14 -6.96 -24.04
N GLN A 103 -15.75 -5.88 -24.51
CA GLN A 103 -16.66 -5.08 -23.69
C GLN A 103 -17.99 -5.81 -23.49
N PRO A 104 -18.41 -6.09 -22.23
CA PRO A 104 -19.69 -6.74 -21.97
C PRO A 104 -20.89 -5.86 -22.35
N PRO A 105 -22.06 -6.46 -22.70
CA PRO A 105 -23.29 -5.71 -23.02
C PRO A 105 -23.78 -4.78 -21.91
N LEU A 106 -23.33 -4.96 -20.68
CA LEU A 106 -23.63 -4.09 -19.54
C LEU A 106 -23.28 -2.62 -19.78
N TYR A 107 -22.28 -2.37 -20.61
CA TYR A 107 -21.87 -1.04 -20.98
C TYR A 107 -22.59 -0.48 -22.20
N LEU A 108 -23.76 -1.03 -22.53
CA LEU A 108 -24.60 -0.55 -23.62
C LEU A 108 -24.81 0.98 -23.55
N TYR A 109 -24.89 1.54 -22.34
CA TYR A 109 -25.02 2.97 -22.14
C TYR A 109 -23.82 3.75 -22.70
N GLN A 110 -22.61 3.19 -22.71
CA GLN A 110 -21.42 3.79 -23.31
C GLN A 110 -21.58 3.93 -24.83
N TYR A 111 -22.16 2.88 -25.46
CA TYR A 111 -22.47 2.94 -26.89
C TYR A 111 -23.58 3.94 -27.19
N ILE A 112 -24.64 3.99 -26.37
CA ILE A 112 -25.77 4.94 -26.52
C ILE A 112 -25.27 6.38 -26.32
N ALA A 113 -24.36 6.62 -25.36
CA ALA A 113 -23.72 7.91 -25.12
C ALA A 113 -22.72 8.32 -26.22
N GLY A 114 -22.49 7.46 -27.22
CA GLY A 114 -21.53 7.71 -28.29
C GLY A 114 -20.07 7.66 -27.84
N ARG A 115 -19.76 7.10 -26.67
CA ARG A 115 -18.39 6.94 -26.19
C ARG A 115 -17.68 5.88 -27.04
N LYS A 116 -16.53 6.24 -27.56
CA LYS A 116 -15.73 5.34 -28.40
C LYS A 116 -14.69 4.64 -27.57
N VAL A 117 -14.39 3.41 -27.93
CA VAL A 117 -13.21 2.68 -27.47
C VAL A 117 -12.22 2.63 -28.63
N THR A 118 -11.20 3.44 -28.54
CA THR A 118 -10.11 3.49 -29.53
C THR A 118 -8.91 2.79 -28.94
N ILE A 119 -8.39 1.78 -29.62
CA ILE A 119 -7.13 1.11 -29.30
C ILE A 119 -5.97 1.82 -29.99
N LEU A 120 -4.74 1.53 -29.56
CA LEU A 120 -3.55 2.00 -30.29
C LEU A 120 -3.43 1.27 -31.63
N THR A 121 -2.88 1.96 -32.64
CA THR A 121 -2.36 1.28 -33.84
C THR A 121 -1.12 0.46 -33.47
N ASP A 122 -0.71 -0.49 -34.32
CA ASP A 122 0.51 -1.28 -34.12
C ASP A 122 1.75 -0.38 -34.06
N ASP A 123 1.78 0.69 -34.88
CA ASP A 123 2.87 1.66 -34.88
C ASP A 123 2.91 2.47 -33.58
N GLU A 124 1.77 2.93 -33.05
CA GLU A 124 1.71 3.63 -31.77
C GLU A 124 2.09 2.71 -30.61
N PHE A 125 1.59 1.47 -30.61
CA PHE A 125 1.96 0.47 -29.60
C PHE A 125 3.47 0.21 -29.61
N SER A 126 4.06 -0.01 -30.80
CA SER A 126 5.48 -0.23 -30.96
C SER A 126 6.30 0.99 -30.54
N ALA A 127 5.84 2.20 -30.88
CA ALA A 127 6.52 3.44 -30.52
C ALA A 127 6.50 3.70 -28.99
N ILE A 128 5.34 3.47 -28.34
CA ILE A 128 5.19 3.64 -26.89
C ILE A 128 6.02 2.59 -26.12
N THR A 129 5.93 1.32 -26.50
CA THR A 129 6.69 0.25 -25.83
C THR A 129 8.19 0.32 -26.12
N GLY A 130 8.57 0.82 -27.30
CA GLY A 130 9.97 1.06 -27.68
C GLY A 130 10.56 2.39 -27.22
N GLY A 131 9.77 3.28 -26.58
CA GLY A 131 10.25 4.57 -26.07
C GLY A 131 10.53 5.62 -27.15
N THR A 132 9.94 5.49 -28.33
CA THR A 132 10.11 6.42 -29.47
C THR A 132 8.89 7.29 -29.73
N TYR A 133 7.78 7.06 -29.02
CA TYR A 133 6.60 7.92 -29.09
C TYR A 133 6.90 9.30 -28.48
N ALA A 134 6.38 10.35 -29.11
CA ALA A 134 6.58 11.72 -28.62
C ALA A 134 5.90 11.93 -27.25
N PHE A 135 6.55 12.69 -26.38
CA PHE A 135 6.05 13.06 -25.06
C PHE A 135 6.37 14.53 -24.75
N SER A 136 5.70 15.11 -23.76
CA SER A 136 5.95 16.48 -23.31
C SER A 136 7.27 16.58 -22.52
N GLU A 137 7.92 17.74 -22.54
CA GLU A 137 9.15 17.99 -21.76
C GLU A 137 8.89 17.89 -20.25
N GLU A 138 7.67 18.19 -19.80
CA GLU A 138 7.23 18.12 -18.41
C GLU A 138 7.00 16.69 -17.90
N SER A 139 6.95 15.69 -18.79
CA SER A 139 6.66 14.31 -18.45
C SER A 139 7.66 13.68 -17.47
N GLY A 140 8.89 14.20 -17.44
CA GLY A 140 10.01 13.60 -16.71
C GLY A 140 10.49 12.27 -17.31
N ARG A 141 9.98 11.87 -18.50
CA ARG A 141 10.33 10.62 -19.17
C ARG A 141 11.75 10.67 -19.75
N THR A 142 12.47 9.56 -19.56
CA THR A 142 13.78 9.38 -20.21
C THR A 142 13.59 8.97 -21.67
N GLN A 143 14.27 9.64 -22.58
CA GLN A 143 14.27 9.30 -24.00
C GLN A 143 14.74 7.86 -24.21
N GLY A 144 13.98 7.10 -25.01
CA GLY A 144 14.27 5.69 -25.29
C GLY A 144 13.73 4.71 -24.23
N ARG A 145 13.17 5.20 -23.13
CA ARG A 145 12.51 4.36 -22.12
C ARG A 145 11.03 4.22 -22.48
N GLY A 146 10.62 3.00 -22.88
CA GLY A 146 9.25 2.69 -23.25
C GLY A 146 8.33 2.50 -22.02
N MET A 147 7.02 2.51 -22.26
CA MET A 147 6.02 2.09 -21.27
C MET A 147 5.50 0.70 -21.64
N GLN A 148 5.49 -0.22 -20.69
CA GLN A 148 5.18 -1.63 -20.93
C GLN A 148 3.76 -1.98 -20.50
N CYS A 149 3.11 -2.82 -21.30
CA CYS A 149 1.75 -3.29 -21.05
C CYS A 149 1.76 -4.50 -20.11
N VAL A 150 0.93 -4.48 -19.07
CA VAL A 150 0.57 -5.66 -18.28
C VAL A 150 -0.83 -6.09 -18.72
N PRO A 151 -0.95 -7.12 -19.56
CA PRO A 151 -2.26 -7.64 -19.97
C PRO A 151 -2.90 -8.44 -18.82
N THR A 152 -4.18 -8.80 -19.00
CA THR A 152 -4.96 -9.64 -18.06
C THR A 152 -5.16 -9.03 -16.66
N ALA A 153 -5.14 -7.72 -16.53
CA ALA A 153 -5.66 -7.04 -15.36
C ALA A 153 -7.19 -6.84 -15.51
N ILE A 154 -7.91 -6.89 -14.40
CA ILE A 154 -9.36 -6.73 -14.35
C ILE A 154 -9.78 -6.27 -12.95
N GLU A 155 -10.76 -5.37 -12.85
CA GLU A 155 -11.44 -5.11 -11.58
C GLU A 155 -12.76 -5.87 -11.51
N LEU A 156 -12.89 -6.70 -10.48
CA LEU A 156 -14.02 -7.57 -10.21
C LEU A 156 -15.06 -6.90 -9.30
N ASN A 157 -16.28 -7.48 -9.24
CA ASN A 157 -17.38 -7.03 -8.39
C ASN A 157 -17.99 -5.68 -8.78
N MET A 158 -17.95 -5.31 -10.03
CA MET A 158 -18.39 -4.04 -10.60
C MET A 158 -19.79 -3.57 -10.18
N LEU A 159 -20.76 -4.48 -10.05
CA LEU A 159 -22.14 -4.15 -9.66
C LEU A 159 -22.43 -4.36 -8.18
N THR A 160 -21.44 -4.70 -7.37
CA THR A 160 -21.66 -4.69 -5.93
C THR A 160 -21.78 -3.23 -5.50
N MET A 161 -22.99 -2.80 -5.15
CA MET A 161 -23.22 -1.45 -4.61
C MET A 161 -22.48 -1.22 -3.27
N THR A 162 -21.76 -2.21 -2.80
CA THR A 162 -20.96 -2.20 -1.58
C THR A 162 -19.50 -1.86 -1.83
N LYS A 163 -19.10 -1.68 -3.12
CA LYS A 163 -17.74 -1.31 -3.52
C LYS A 163 -16.66 -2.28 -3.04
N SER A 164 -16.99 -3.56 -2.91
CA SER A 164 -16.03 -4.62 -2.54
C SER A 164 -15.22 -5.06 -3.75
N HIS A 165 -14.45 -4.15 -4.32
CA HIS A 165 -13.71 -4.37 -5.55
C HIS A 165 -12.39 -5.11 -5.31
N VAL A 166 -12.03 -5.95 -6.29
CA VAL A 166 -10.79 -6.74 -6.26
C VAL A 166 -10.14 -6.69 -7.62
N ASN A 167 -8.87 -6.31 -7.67
CA ASN A 167 -8.09 -6.51 -8.87
C ASN A 167 -7.61 -7.95 -8.99
N GLY A 168 -7.84 -8.55 -10.15
CA GLY A 168 -7.28 -9.82 -10.58
C GLY A 168 -6.22 -9.59 -11.65
N TYR A 169 -5.11 -10.34 -11.58
CA TYR A 169 -3.98 -10.24 -12.50
C TYR A 169 -3.51 -11.62 -12.96
N PHE A 170 -3.01 -11.70 -14.18
CA PHE A 170 -2.36 -12.88 -14.75
C PHE A 170 -3.24 -14.13 -14.80
N CYS A 171 -4.54 -13.97 -14.95
CA CYS A 171 -5.49 -15.08 -15.07
C CYS A 171 -6.61 -14.75 -16.05
N ASP A 172 -7.32 -15.80 -16.48
CA ASP A 172 -8.48 -15.71 -17.37
C ASP A 172 -9.78 -15.92 -16.55
N PHE A 173 -10.02 -15.03 -15.59
CA PHE A 173 -11.24 -15.04 -14.77
C PHE A 173 -11.83 -13.64 -14.68
N GLY A 174 -13.15 -13.57 -14.80
CA GLY A 174 -13.93 -12.37 -14.48
C GLY A 174 -14.50 -11.63 -15.71
N GLN A 175 -14.23 -12.10 -16.94
CA GLN A 175 -14.81 -11.49 -18.13
C GLN A 175 -16.35 -11.47 -18.06
N GLY A 176 -16.94 -10.28 -17.99
CA GLY A 176 -18.39 -10.09 -17.81
C GLY A 176 -18.89 -10.37 -16.39
N ASP A 177 -18.02 -10.57 -15.42
CA ASP A 177 -18.40 -10.72 -14.02
C ASP A 177 -18.95 -9.42 -13.47
N ILE A 178 -20.15 -9.50 -12.92
CA ILE A 178 -20.88 -8.35 -12.41
C ILE A 178 -20.97 -8.35 -10.87
N GLY A 179 -20.35 -9.32 -10.23
CA GLY A 179 -20.26 -9.39 -8.77
C GLY A 179 -21.55 -9.70 -8.04
N PHE A 180 -22.47 -10.45 -8.65
CA PHE A 180 -23.72 -10.85 -7.97
C PHE A 180 -23.49 -11.72 -6.73
N GLU A 181 -22.36 -12.46 -6.70
CA GLU A 181 -22.11 -13.47 -5.68
C GLU A 181 -21.27 -12.96 -4.49
N ASN A 182 -20.83 -11.69 -4.51
CA ASN A 182 -20.62 -10.95 -3.32
C ASN A 182 -19.38 -10.98 -2.52
N GLY A 183 -18.83 -9.82 -2.37
CA GLY A 183 -17.80 -9.47 -1.42
C GLY A 183 -16.42 -9.89 -1.90
N TYR A 184 -15.45 -9.48 -1.16
CA TYR A 184 -14.04 -9.68 -1.49
C TYR A 184 -13.66 -11.17 -1.62
N GLU A 185 -14.17 -12.02 -0.73
CA GLU A 185 -13.76 -13.44 -0.65
C GLU A 185 -14.09 -14.20 -1.94
N TYR A 186 -15.25 -13.95 -2.55
CA TYR A 186 -15.64 -14.62 -3.79
C TYR A 186 -14.65 -14.34 -4.91
N ALA A 187 -14.36 -13.07 -5.18
CA ALA A 187 -13.45 -12.65 -6.23
C ALA A 187 -12.05 -13.23 -6.01
N VAL A 188 -11.48 -13.04 -4.81
CA VAL A 188 -10.17 -13.56 -4.42
C VAL A 188 -10.06 -15.07 -4.64
N LYS A 189 -11.06 -15.84 -4.15
CA LYS A 189 -11.12 -17.30 -4.31
C LYS A 189 -11.08 -17.74 -5.77
N HIS A 190 -11.80 -17.04 -6.65
CA HIS A 190 -11.90 -17.46 -8.06
C HIS A 190 -10.67 -17.02 -8.86
N VAL A 191 -10.06 -15.88 -8.54
CA VAL A 191 -8.75 -15.48 -9.08
C VAL A 191 -7.69 -16.54 -8.69
N GLU A 192 -7.65 -16.98 -7.42
CA GLU A 192 -6.73 -18.04 -6.98
C GLU A 192 -6.96 -19.36 -7.74
N LYS A 193 -8.20 -19.78 -7.92
CA LYS A 193 -8.53 -20.98 -8.68
C LYS A 193 -8.10 -20.89 -10.14
N ALA A 194 -8.09 -19.70 -10.72
CA ALA A 194 -7.63 -19.44 -12.08
C ALA A 194 -6.10 -19.30 -12.19
N GLY A 195 -5.36 -19.43 -11.08
CA GLY A 195 -3.90 -19.31 -11.03
C GLY A 195 -3.40 -17.87 -11.07
N GLY A 196 -4.28 -16.90 -10.83
CA GLY A 196 -3.97 -15.48 -10.80
C GLY A 196 -3.52 -14.96 -9.44
N ILE A 197 -3.21 -13.68 -9.42
CA ILE A 197 -2.91 -12.88 -8.22
C ILE A 197 -4.04 -11.91 -8.01
N SER A 198 -4.41 -11.63 -6.75
CA SER A 198 -5.42 -10.62 -6.42
C SER A 198 -4.92 -9.58 -5.42
N VAL A 199 -5.51 -8.39 -5.51
CA VAL A 199 -5.32 -7.26 -4.59
C VAL A 199 -6.69 -6.72 -4.22
N ILE A 200 -6.92 -6.48 -2.93
CA ILE A 200 -8.14 -5.85 -2.42
C ILE A 200 -8.07 -4.35 -2.69
N ASN A 201 -9.05 -3.81 -3.43
CA ASN A 201 -9.07 -2.41 -3.81
C ASN A 201 -9.75 -1.56 -2.73
N HIS A 202 -9.21 -0.37 -2.49
CA HIS A 202 -9.76 0.74 -1.70
C HIS A 202 -10.78 0.31 -0.61
N PRO A 203 -10.39 -0.56 0.35
CA PRO A 203 -11.32 -1.13 1.34
C PRO A 203 -12.00 -0.07 2.21
N GLY A 204 -11.40 1.12 2.35
CA GLY A 204 -11.98 2.25 3.06
C GLY A 204 -13.27 2.78 2.45
N ASP A 205 -13.41 2.71 1.12
CA ASP A 205 -14.65 3.07 0.43
C ASP A 205 -15.78 2.08 0.77
N TRP A 206 -15.47 0.79 0.84
CA TRP A 206 -16.42 -0.24 1.27
C TRP A 206 -16.81 -0.10 2.74
N LEU A 207 -15.84 0.20 3.63
CA LEU A 207 -16.04 0.39 5.06
C LEU A 207 -16.74 1.72 5.39
N GLY A 208 -16.54 2.74 4.57
CA GLY A 208 -16.83 4.14 4.90
C GLY A 208 -15.89 4.65 6.00
N SER A 209 -14.64 4.16 6.04
CA SER A 209 -13.69 4.45 7.11
C SER A 209 -13.03 5.82 7.00
N ALA A 210 -13.12 6.49 5.86
CA ALA A 210 -12.63 7.86 5.72
C ALA A 210 -13.32 8.83 6.69
N THR A 211 -14.64 8.66 6.88
CA THR A 211 -15.45 9.44 7.82
C THR A 211 -15.64 8.77 9.18
N HIS A 212 -15.37 7.47 9.27
CA HIS A 212 -15.50 6.63 10.44
C HIS A 212 -14.22 5.79 10.66
N PRO A 213 -13.09 6.42 11.04
CA PRO A 213 -11.78 5.74 11.13
C PRO A 213 -11.75 4.60 12.15
N GLU A 214 -12.65 4.60 13.13
CA GLU A 214 -12.85 3.50 14.09
C GLU A 214 -13.18 2.17 13.39
N LYS A 215 -13.81 2.21 12.22
CA LYS A 215 -14.14 0.99 11.45
C LYS A 215 -12.89 0.29 10.91
N ALA A 216 -11.82 1.04 10.67
CA ALA A 216 -10.54 0.46 10.24
C ALA A 216 -9.86 -0.33 11.36
N ARG A 217 -10.19 -0.03 12.65
CA ARG A 217 -9.70 -0.73 13.84
C ARG A 217 -10.70 -1.73 14.42
N ASP A 218 -11.93 -1.77 13.90
CA ASP A 218 -12.92 -2.73 14.36
C ASP A 218 -12.44 -4.16 14.08
N ILE A 219 -12.25 -4.95 15.12
CA ILE A 219 -11.73 -6.32 15.04
C ILE A 219 -12.54 -7.21 14.08
N LYS A 220 -13.83 -6.94 13.87
CA LYS A 220 -14.65 -7.66 12.91
C LYS A 220 -14.21 -7.40 11.47
N ASN A 221 -13.83 -6.17 11.16
CA ASN A 221 -13.34 -5.80 9.83
C ASN A 221 -11.91 -6.28 9.65
N VAL A 222 -11.06 -6.11 10.66
CA VAL A 222 -9.67 -6.61 10.65
C VAL A 222 -9.66 -8.13 10.43
N ARG A 223 -10.48 -8.88 11.16
CA ARG A 223 -10.64 -10.31 11.00
C ARG A 223 -11.14 -10.68 9.61
N TYR A 224 -12.16 -9.98 9.11
CA TYR A 224 -12.73 -10.28 7.79
C TYR A 224 -11.66 -10.25 6.69
N PHE A 225 -10.86 -9.19 6.65
CA PHE A 225 -9.75 -9.09 5.69
C PHE A 225 -8.61 -10.04 6.03
N GLY A 226 -8.23 -10.13 7.30
CA GLY A 226 -7.16 -11.02 7.76
C GLY A 226 -7.41 -12.48 7.45
N ASP A 227 -8.65 -12.96 7.61
CA ASP A 227 -9.04 -14.33 7.26
C ASP A 227 -8.93 -14.60 5.75
N ILE A 228 -9.27 -13.61 4.90
CA ILE A 228 -9.09 -13.71 3.45
C ILE A 228 -7.60 -13.89 3.14
N PHE A 229 -6.73 -13.03 3.69
CA PHE A 229 -5.28 -13.11 3.48
C PHE A 229 -4.69 -14.42 4.00
N ASN A 230 -5.09 -14.90 5.17
CA ASN A 230 -4.61 -16.18 5.72
C ASN A 230 -5.05 -17.37 4.87
N LYS A 231 -6.25 -17.31 4.29
CA LYS A 231 -6.84 -18.41 3.53
C LYS A 231 -6.35 -18.50 2.09
N TYR A 232 -6.21 -17.35 1.42
CA TYR A 232 -5.91 -17.26 -0.01
C TYR A 232 -4.51 -16.64 -0.23
N LYS A 233 -3.54 -17.48 -0.57
CA LYS A 233 -2.16 -17.06 -0.70
C LYS A 233 -1.90 -16.19 -1.93
N SER A 234 -2.73 -16.29 -2.95
CA SER A 234 -2.71 -15.45 -4.15
C SER A 234 -3.22 -14.02 -3.91
N CYS A 235 -3.94 -13.76 -2.81
CA CYS A 235 -4.32 -12.41 -2.40
C CYS A 235 -3.12 -11.76 -1.71
N LEU A 236 -2.38 -10.95 -2.44
CA LEU A 236 -1.07 -10.45 -2.00
C LEU A 236 -1.17 -9.29 -1.02
N GLY A 237 -2.22 -8.47 -1.12
CA GLY A 237 -2.33 -7.28 -0.34
C GLY A 237 -3.57 -6.46 -0.63
N MET A 238 -3.52 -5.20 -0.20
CA MET A 238 -4.61 -4.24 -0.34
C MET A 238 -4.09 -2.88 -0.76
N GLU A 239 -4.92 -2.09 -1.41
CA GLU A 239 -4.59 -0.69 -1.66
C GLU A 239 -4.59 0.10 -0.35
N ILE A 240 -3.50 0.81 -0.14
CA ILE A 240 -3.30 1.75 0.97
C ILE A 240 -3.27 3.20 0.50
N LEU A 241 -3.13 3.39 -0.81
CA LEU A 241 -3.25 4.65 -1.52
C LEU A 241 -4.09 4.44 -2.77
N ASN A 242 -5.09 5.27 -2.96
CA ASN A 242 -5.93 5.26 -4.15
C ASN A 242 -6.37 6.70 -4.47
N ARG A 243 -6.28 7.08 -5.74
CA ARG A 243 -6.64 8.43 -6.23
C ARG A 243 -6.00 9.55 -5.40
N VAL A 244 -6.83 10.49 -4.95
CA VAL A 244 -6.47 11.64 -4.13
C VAL A 244 -6.65 11.38 -2.63
N ASP A 245 -6.64 10.13 -2.24
CA ASP A 245 -6.75 9.67 -0.84
C ASP A 245 -7.97 10.22 -0.09
N SER A 246 -9.11 10.32 -0.77
CA SER A 246 -10.34 10.86 -0.17
C SER A 246 -11.10 9.82 0.63
N VAL A 247 -11.43 8.69 0.01
CA VAL A 247 -12.19 7.59 0.63
C VAL A 247 -11.30 6.53 1.28
N THR A 248 -10.01 6.56 0.98
CA THR A 248 -8.98 5.60 1.40
C THR A 248 -8.08 6.09 2.53
N SER A 249 -8.33 7.28 3.05
CA SER A 249 -7.47 7.92 4.06
C SER A 249 -7.27 7.11 5.36
N SER A 250 -8.09 6.10 5.62
CA SER A 250 -7.95 5.18 6.77
C SER A 250 -7.45 3.79 6.38
N ASP A 251 -7.08 3.55 5.11
CA ASP A 251 -6.67 2.22 4.67
C ASP A 251 -5.30 1.83 5.21
N ARG A 252 -4.41 2.80 5.47
CA ARG A 252 -3.15 2.55 6.20
C ARG A 252 -3.39 2.09 7.63
N ILE A 253 -4.42 2.62 8.30
CA ILE A 253 -4.82 2.17 9.63
C ILE A 253 -5.30 0.71 9.57
N LEU A 254 -6.20 0.41 8.63
CA LEU A 254 -6.67 -0.96 8.43
C LEU A 254 -5.52 -1.91 8.08
N TRP A 255 -4.59 -1.47 7.25
CA TRP A 255 -3.41 -2.26 6.87
C TRP A 255 -2.55 -2.60 8.07
N ASP A 256 -2.22 -1.62 8.93
CA ASP A 256 -1.45 -1.83 10.16
C ASP A 256 -2.15 -2.82 11.12
N GLU A 257 -3.46 -2.74 11.27
CA GLU A 257 -4.26 -3.69 12.09
C GLU A 257 -4.28 -5.09 11.45
N VAL A 258 -4.44 -5.17 10.12
CA VAL A 258 -4.41 -6.45 9.39
C VAL A 258 -3.03 -7.11 9.46
N LEU A 259 -1.93 -6.34 9.41
CA LEU A 259 -0.58 -6.87 9.59
C LEU A 259 -0.42 -7.53 10.96
N GLN A 260 -0.87 -6.87 12.02
CA GLN A 260 -0.84 -7.41 13.39
C GLN A 260 -1.73 -8.66 13.54
N TYR A 261 -2.80 -8.75 12.76
CA TYR A 261 -3.67 -9.93 12.75
C TYR A 261 -3.07 -11.11 11.96
N VAL A 262 -2.50 -10.85 10.78
CA VAL A 262 -2.08 -11.87 9.81
C VAL A 262 -0.70 -12.45 10.15
N ILE A 263 0.29 -11.59 10.43
CA ILE A 263 1.69 -12.02 10.59
C ILE A 263 1.84 -13.06 11.70
N PRO A 264 1.31 -12.87 12.93
CA PRO A 264 1.45 -13.87 13.98
C PRO A 264 0.74 -15.21 13.70
N ARG A 265 -0.25 -15.24 12.80
CA ARG A 265 -1.06 -16.42 12.50
C ARG A 265 -0.60 -17.21 11.28
N GLY A 266 -0.02 -16.54 10.31
CA GLY A 266 0.08 -17.09 8.95
C GLY A 266 1.48 -17.19 8.38
N GLU A 267 2.50 -16.76 9.10
CA GLU A 267 3.89 -16.69 8.60
C GLU A 267 4.00 -15.98 7.24
N ARG A 268 3.12 -15.02 6.98
CA ARG A 268 3.09 -14.19 5.77
C ARG A 268 2.78 -12.75 6.12
N THR A 269 3.13 -11.85 5.23
CA THR A 269 2.73 -10.45 5.33
C THR A 269 1.68 -10.07 4.28
N VAL A 270 1.15 -8.86 4.37
CA VAL A 270 0.17 -8.25 3.47
C VAL A 270 0.79 -7.00 2.88
N TRP A 271 0.92 -6.94 1.56
CA TRP A 271 1.56 -5.80 0.90
C TRP A 271 0.59 -4.62 0.77
N GLY A 272 1.14 -3.41 0.89
CA GLY A 272 0.42 -2.16 0.67
C GLY A 272 0.62 -1.66 -0.77
N PHE A 273 -0.45 -1.64 -1.56
CA PHE A 273 -0.44 -1.18 -2.95
C PHE A 273 -0.84 0.29 -3.06
N GLY A 274 -0.32 0.99 -4.06
CA GLY A 274 -0.74 2.33 -4.43
C GLY A 274 -1.10 2.39 -5.91
N ASN A 275 -2.31 2.87 -6.23
CA ASN A 275 -2.74 3.04 -7.61
C ASN A 275 -3.57 4.30 -7.77
N SER A 276 -3.62 4.83 -8.99
CA SER A 276 -4.39 6.03 -9.26
C SER A 276 -5.88 5.78 -9.41
N ASP A 277 -6.30 4.55 -9.75
CA ASP A 277 -7.70 4.24 -10.07
C ASP A 277 -8.32 5.35 -10.94
N ALA A 278 -7.55 5.74 -11.97
CA ALA A 278 -7.84 6.93 -12.77
C ALA A 278 -9.04 6.71 -13.67
N HIS A 279 -9.97 7.68 -13.66
CA HIS A 279 -11.13 7.74 -14.53
C HIS A 279 -11.06 8.93 -15.50
N LYS A 280 -10.05 9.77 -15.35
CA LYS A 280 -9.76 10.94 -16.19
C LYS A 280 -8.28 11.28 -16.13
N LEU A 281 -7.77 12.05 -17.09
CA LEU A 281 -6.34 12.37 -17.18
C LEU A 281 -5.77 13.04 -15.91
N THR A 282 -6.56 13.84 -15.22
CA THR A 282 -6.14 14.54 -13.99
C THR A 282 -5.97 13.61 -12.77
N ASP A 283 -6.38 12.35 -12.86
CA ASP A 283 -6.23 11.38 -11.79
C ASP A 283 -4.91 10.58 -11.90
N ILE A 284 -4.21 10.65 -13.06
CA ILE A 284 -3.11 9.74 -13.42
C ILE A 284 -1.96 9.77 -12.42
N ASP A 285 -1.39 10.92 -12.09
CA ASP A 285 -0.18 11.01 -11.24
C ASP A 285 -0.51 11.20 -9.74
N THR A 286 -1.67 10.76 -9.30
CA THR A 286 -2.10 10.96 -7.90
C THR A 286 -1.48 9.96 -6.94
N SER A 287 -1.42 8.68 -7.33
CA SER A 287 -0.75 7.59 -6.61
C SER A 287 -0.36 6.45 -7.56
N TYR A 288 0.71 5.75 -7.22
CA TYR A 288 1.27 4.67 -8.02
C TYR A 288 2.21 3.78 -7.20
N MET A 289 2.75 2.74 -7.81
CA MET A 289 3.81 1.91 -7.24
C MET A 289 5.14 2.23 -7.89
N ASP A 290 6.20 2.31 -7.09
CA ASP A 290 7.59 2.33 -7.56
C ASP A 290 8.12 0.89 -7.47
N PHE A 291 8.09 0.16 -8.60
CA PHE A 291 8.58 -1.22 -8.69
C PHE A 291 10.09 -1.23 -8.86
N ILE A 292 10.77 -2.10 -8.12
CA ILE A 292 12.23 -2.27 -8.23
C ILE A 292 12.52 -3.53 -9.05
N LEU A 293 12.93 -3.33 -10.28
CA LEU A 293 13.17 -4.40 -11.25
C LEU A 293 14.58 -4.31 -11.85
N PRO A 294 15.25 -5.45 -12.12
CA PRO A 294 16.49 -5.44 -12.88
C PRO A 294 16.25 -5.09 -14.37
N GLU A 295 15.11 -5.53 -14.89
CA GLU A 295 14.61 -5.26 -16.23
C GLU A 295 13.10 -5.54 -16.27
N TYR A 296 12.41 -4.93 -17.26
CA TYR A 296 11.01 -5.25 -17.48
C TYR A 296 10.85 -6.66 -18.05
N SER A 297 10.00 -7.44 -17.41
CA SER A 297 9.33 -8.63 -17.96
C SER A 297 8.08 -8.90 -17.13
N ILE A 298 7.07 -9.55 -17.71
CA ILE A 298 5.85 -9.95 -16.98
C ILE A 298 6.20 -10.83 -15.77
N GLU A 299 7.21 -11.68 -15.91
CA GLU A 299 7.70 -12.52 -14.81
C GLU A 299 8.30 -11.69 -13.66
N ASN A 300 9.11 -10.67 -13.97
CA ASN A 300 9.68 -9.79 -12.95
C ASN A 300 8.60 -8.93 -12.29
N VAL A 301 7.63 -8.42 -13.03
CA VAL A 301 6.45 -7.72 -12.47
C VAL A 301 5.72 -8.62 -11.48
N LYS A 302 5.39 -9.85 -11.88
CA LYS A 302 4.73 -10.83 -11.01
C LYS A 302 5.54 -11.12 -9.74
N LYS A 303 6.85 -11.40 -9.89
CA LYS A 303 7.75 -11.64 -8.75
C LYS A 303 7.84 -10.45 -7.80
N THR A 304 7.88 -9.23 -8.34
CA THR A 304 7.92 -8.00 -7.53
C THR A 304 6.64 -7.83 -6.71
N MET A 305 5.48 -8.10 -7.31
CA MET A 305 4.21 -8.12 -6.58
C MET A 305 4.20 -9.18 -5.48
N GLU A 306 4.62 -10.42 -5.79
CA GLU A 306 4.64 -11.54 -4.85
C GLU A 306 5.59 -11.31 -3.67
N ARG A 307 6.73 -10.65 -3.90
CA ARG A 307 7.77 -10.39 -2.88
C ARG A 307 7.57 -9.11 -2.10
N GLY A 308 6.73 -8.19 -2.57
CA GLY A 308 6.61 -6.85 -2.00
C GLY A 308 7.82 -5.96 -2.28
N SER A 309 8.58 -6.21 -3.34
CA SER A 309 9.79 -5.44 -3.65
C SER A 309 9.45 -4.13 -4.39
N PHE A 310 8.56 -3.34 -3.79
CA PHE A 310 8.08 -2.06 -4.32
C PHE A 310 7.64 -1.11 -3.22
N PHE A 311 7.46 0.15 -3.57
CA PHE A 311 6.95 1.19 -2.68
C PHE A 311 5.59 1.68 -3.18
N ALA A 312 4.68 2.04 -2.26
CA ALA A 312 3.46 2.76 -2.60
C ALA A 312 3.72 4.27 -2.46
N VAL A 313 3.45 5.02 -3.52
CA VAL A 313 3.83 6.43 -3.61
C VAL A 313 2.60 7.27 -3.96
N GLY A 314 2.45 8.44 -3.35
CA GLY A 314 1.34 9.34 -3.63
C GLY A 314 1.68 10.81 -3.44
N ARG A 315 0.99 11.65 -4.24
CA ARG A 315 1.05 13.11 -4.11
C ARG A 315 0.32 13.61 -2.86
N ARG A 316 -0.51 12.77 -2.26
CA ARG A 316 -1.35 13.10 -1.11
C ARG A 316 -1.54 11.87 -0.22
N ALA A 317 -1.51 12.10 1.11
CA ALA A 317 -1.91 11.12 2.11
C ALA A 317 -2.49 11.87 3.31
N ARG A 318 -3.83 11.85 3.42
CA ARG A 318 -4.58 12.80 4.27
C ARG A 318 -4.38 12.59 5.76
N LYS A 319 -3.91 11.58 6.30
CA LYS A 319 -3.67 11.42 7.75
C LYS A 319 -2.22 11.65 8.14
N GLU A 320 -1.35 11.47 7.18
CA GLU A 320 0.09 11.63 7.34
C GLU A 320 0.54 13.07 7.00
N MET A 321 -0.27 13.76 6.19
CA MET A 321 -0.01 15.12 5.69
C MET A 321 -1.25 16.00 5.92
N PRO A 322 -1.15 17.33 5.89
CA PRO A 322 -2.30 18.23 5.95
C PRO A 322 -3.36 17.90 4.87
N ASP A 323 -4.64 18.02 5.21
CA ASP A 323 -5.74 17.61 4.33
C ASP A 323 -5.77 18.33 2.97
N ASP A 324 -5.27 19.55 2.91
CA ASP A 324 -5.15 20.38 1.72
C ASP A 324 -3.82 20.21 0.97
N PHE A 325 -2.88 19.43 1.52
CA PHE A 325 -1.59 19.21 0.90
C PHE A 325 -1.72 18.45 -0.43
N VAL A 326 -1.05 18.96 -1.44
CA VAL A 326 -0.83 18.29 -2.72
C VAL A 326 0.66 18.39 -3.05
N GLY A 327 1.33 17.26 -3.17
CA GLY A 327 2.76 17.24 -3.45
C GLY A 327 3.11 17.81 -4.82
N GLU A 328 4.13 18.64 -4.85
CA GLU A 328 4.70 19.21 -6.07
C GLU A 328 6.18 18.87 -6.18
N GLY A 329 6.65 18.66 -7.40
CA GLY A 329 8.04 18.30 -7.66
C GLY A 329 8.36 16.82 -7.47
N PRO A 330 9.63 16.47 -7.24
CA PRO A 330 10.09 15.08 -7.11
C PRO A 330 9.50 14.41 -5.88
N LEU A 331 8.98 13.20 -6.06
CA LEU A 331 8.51 12.36 -4.96
C LEU A 331 9.68 11.80 -4.14
N PRO A 332 9.47 11.52 -2.84
CA PRO A 332 10.44 10.81 -2.02
C PRO A 332 10.81 9.46 -2.64
N GLN A 333 12.10 9.16 -2.69
CA GLN A 333 12.63 7.93 -3.30
C GLN A 333 13.67 7.29 -2.39
N VAL A 334 13.51 5.98 -2.16
CA VAL A 334 14.50 5.15 -1.46
C VAL A 334 15.67 4.85 -2.40
N THR A 335 16.89 5.02 -1.90
CA THR A 335 18.13 4.79 -2.66
C THR A 335 18.99 3.66 -2.09
N GLY A 336 18.63 3.14 -0.92
CA GLY A 336 19.33 2.00 -0.33
C GLY A 336 18.63 1.50 0.92
N ILE A 337 18.68 0.18 1.11
CA ILE A 337 18.21 -0.51 2.32
C ILE A 337 19.25 -1.56 2.68
N THR A 338 19.70 -1.55 3.92
CA THR A 338 20.55 -2.59 4.49
C THR A 338 19.94 -3.15 5.76
N VAL A 339 20.05 -4.46 5.95
CA VAL A 339 19.61 -5.16 7.15
C VAL A 339 20.80 -5.90 7.74
N ASP A 340 21.12 -5.58 8.99
CA ASP A 340 22.10 -6.29 9.79
C ASP A 340 21.35 -7.14 10.82
N GLU A 341 21.04 -8.37 10.44
CA GLU A 341 20.30 -9.32 11.28
C GLU A 341 21.02 -9.65 12.59
N LYS A 342 22.36 -9.61 12.60
CA LYS A 342 23.14 -9.91 13.81
C LYS A 342 22.95 -8.85 14.89
N ASN A 343 22.77 -7.60 14.49
CA ASN A 343 22.64 -6.46 15.39
C ASN A 343 21.21 -5.94 15.47
N ASP A 344 20.24 -6.56 14.76
CA ASP A 344 18.83 -6.16 14.64
C ASP A 344 18.68 -4.72 14.20
N VAL A 345 19.38 -4.36 13.10
CA VAL A 345 19.44 -3.01 12.58
C VAL A 345 18.96 -2.94 11.14
N ILE A 346 18.10 -1.98 10.84
CA ILE A 346 17.71 -1.65 9.48
C ILE A 346 18.15 -0.22 9.21
N THR A 347 18.89 0.00 8.10
CA THR A 347 19.29 1.34 7.65
C THR A 347 18.69 1.63 6.28
N VAL A 348 18.10 2.80 6.13
CA VAL A 348 17.49 3.32 4.91
C VAL A 348 18.18 4.59 4.47
N THR A 349 18.51 4.68 3.18
CA THR A 349 18.95 5.91 2.53
C THR A 349 17.89 6.37 1.53
N ALA A 350 17.63 7.66 1.47
CA ALA A 350 16.61 8.23 0.61
C ALA A 350 16.96 9.66 0.15
N LYS A 351 16.27 10.11 -0.89
CA LYS A 351 16.34 11.48 -1.42
C LYS A 351 14.94 12.06 -1.62
N ASN A 352 14.86 13.37 -1.86
CA ASN A 352 13.62 14.12 -2.10
C ASN A 352 12.60 14.02 -0.94
N ALA A 353 13.08 13.76 0.27
CA ALA A 353 12.25 13.70 1.46
C ALA A 353 12.74 14.69 2.50
N ASP A 354 11.83 15.22 3.33
CA ASP A 354 12.12 16.09 4.45
C ASP A 354 12.34 15.28 5.74
N LYS A 355 11.68 14.11 5.81
CA LYS A 355 11.79 13.20 6.94
C LYS A 355 11.43 11.75 6.58
N LEU A 356 11.96 10.83 7.40
CA LEU A 356 11.58 9.44 7.47
C LEU A 356 10.96 9.16 8.83
N GLN A 357 9.85 8.43 8.84
CA GLN A 357 9.20 7.95 10.06
C GLN A 357 9.16 6.43 10.06
N TRP A 358 9.63 5.81 11.14
CA TRP A 358 9.48 4.39 11.40
C TRP A 358 8.17 4.11 12.12
N ILE A 359 7.45 3.11 11.65
CA ILE A 359 6.12 2.74 12.12
C ILE A 359 6.14 1.29 12.62
N ALA A 360 5.63 1.07 13.82
CA ALA A 360 5.26 -0.25 14.33
C ALA A 360 3.87 -0.16 14.97
N ASN A 361 3.05 -1.19 14.79
CA ASN A 361 1.70 -1.25 15.38
C ASN A 361 0.82 -0.02 15.05
N GLY A 362 1.03 0.58 13.87
CA GLY A 362 0.32 1.79 13.44
C GLY A 362 0.75 3.09 14.13
N ASN A 363 1.83 3.07 14.92
CA ASN A 363 2.37 4.24 15.62
C ASN A 363 3.76 4.61 15.07
N ILE A 364 4.08 5.91 15.06
CA ILE A 364 5.43 6.39 14.79
C ILE A 364 6.27 6.09 16.03
N ILE A 365 7.33 5.29 15.86
CA ILE A 365 8.24 4.92 16.93
C ILE A 365 9.58 5.66 16.86
N GLU A 366 9.96 6.14 15.67
CA GLU A 366 11.17 6.93 15.47
C GLU A 366 11.01 7.85 14.24
N GLU A 367 11.64 9.03 14.26
CA GLU A 367 11.64 9.98 13.14
C GLU A 367 13.07 10.52 12.89
N THR A 368 13.47 10.55 11.63
CA THR A 368 14.74 11.12 11.17
C THR A 368 14.46 12.25 10.19
N ALA A 369 14.92 13.47 10.49
CA ALA A 369 14.87 14.59 9.57
C ALA A 369 16.01 14.51 8.53
N LYS A 370 15.83 15.17 7.38
CA LYS A 370 16.87 15.27 6.35
C LYS A 370 18.13 16.01 6.88
N ALA A 371 19.28 15.59 6.40
CA ALA A 371 20.55 16.26 6.65
C ALA A 371 20.66 17.59 5.89
N ALA A 372 21.67 18.38 6.19
CA ALA A 372 21.90 19.69 5.56
C ALA A 372 22.15 19.59 4.03
N ASP A 373 22.65 18.47 3.55
CA ASP A 373 22.84 18.16 2.12
C ASP A 373 21.57 17.67 1.42
N GLY A 374 20.45 17.56 2.15
CA GLY A 374 19.17 17.11 1.63
C GLY A 374 19.00 15.59 1.58
N SER A 375 19.99 14.81 2.01
CA SER A 375 19.89 13.35 2.09
C SER A 375 19.18 12.91 3.38
N ILE A 376 18.62 11.70 3.36
CA ILE A 376 18.18 10.98 4.55
C ILE A 376 19.00 9.71 4.69
N VAL A 377 19.58 9.52 5.88
CA VAL A 377 20.12 8.24 6.33
C VAL A 377 19.49 7.97 7.69
N SER A 378 18.61 7.00 7.74
CA SER A 378 17.88 6.63 8.97
C SER A 378 18.19 5.20 9.35
N THR A 379 18.46 4.97 10.63
CA THR A 379 18.80 3.65 11.15
C THR A 379 17.94 3.36 12.36
N ILE A 380 17.14 2.30 12.30
CA ILE A 380 16.42 1.79 13.47
C ILE A 380 17.13 0.60 14.09
N ARG A 381 17.18 0.58 15.41
CA ARG A 381 17.68 -0.55 16.24
C ARG A 381 16.49 -1.23 16.88
N LEU A 382 16.07 -2.37 16.35
CA LEU A 382 14.81 -3.01 16.77
C LEU A 382 14.79 -3.35 18.26
N ARG A 383 15.92 -3.70 18.87
CA ARG A 383 16.02 -3.99 20.30
C ARG A 383 15.67 -2.79 21.20
N GLU A 384 15.95 -1.57 20.73
CA GLU A 384 15.63 -0.34 21.46
C GLU A 384 14.13 -0.02 21.44
N HIS A 385 13.37 -0.67 20.54
CA HIS A 385 11.93 -0.53 20.35
C HIS A 385 11.15 -1.83 20.60
N SER A 386 11.72 -2.77 21.34
CA SER A 386 11.11 -4.09 21.56
C SER A 386 9.71 -4.02 22.20
N ASP A 387 9.44 -2.99 23.00
CA ASP A 387 8.13 -2.76 23.60
C ASP A 387 7.08 -2.23 22.61
N ASP A 388 7.55 -1.61 21.52
CA ASP A 388 6.70 -1.02 20.49
C ASP A 388 6.45 -1.98 19.31
N ILE A 389 7.31 -2.99 19.11
CA ILE A 389 7.28 -3.89 17.97
C ILE A 389 6.61 -5.22 18.36
N THR A 390 5.46 -5.51 17.75
CA THR A 390 4.82 -6.83 17.92
C THR A 390 5.31 -7.83 16.86
N CYS A 391 5.28 -7.48 15.59
CA CYS A 391 5.62 -8.41 14.52
C CYS A 391 6.17 -7.78 13.23
N TYR A 392 6.16 -6.45 13.12
CA TYR A 392 6.68 -5.75 11.95
C TYR A 392 7.16 -4.34 12.29
N VAL A 393 8.03 -3.83 11.42
CA VAL A 393 8.29 -2.41 11.25
C VAL A 393 8.15 -2.05 9.78
N ARG A 394 7.71 -0.84 9.49
CA ARG A 394 7.72 -0.23 8.17
C ARG A 394 8.16 1.22 8.28
N PHE A 395 8.47 1.86 7.18
CA PHE A 395 8.75 3.29 7.18
C PHE A 395 7.93 4.04 6.14
N GLN A 396 7.85 5.34 6.34
CA GLN A 396 7.33 6.26 5.35
C GLN A 396 8.24 7.48 5.22
N LEU A 397 8.38 7.96 3.99
CA LEU A 397 9.13 9.16 3.63
C LEU A 397 8.15 10.26 3.28
N ILE A 398 8.31 11.43 3.86
CA ILE A 398 7.47 12.60 3.60
C ILE A 398 8.34 13.70 3.04
N GLY A 399 7.92 14.35 1.96
CA GLY A 399 8.62 15.46 1.32
C GLY A 399 7.69 16.37 0.55
N ALA A 400 8.24 17.42 -0.06
CA ALA A 400 7.47 18.40 -0.82
C ALA A 400 6.70 17.76 -1.98
N GLY A 401 7.24 16.70 -2.59
CA GLY A 401 6.58 15.97 -3.69
C GLY A 401 5.42 15.07 -3.26
N GLY A 402 5.31 14.72 -1.98
CA GLY A 402 4.33 13.77 -1.46
C GLY A 402 4.90 12.77 -0.46
N ILE A 403 4.46 11.54 -0.53
CA ILE A 403 4.78 10.47 0.42
C ILE A 403 5.18 9.18 -0.29
N CYS A 404 6.06 8.40 0.34
CA CYS A 404 6.45 7.06 -0.09
C CYS A 404 6.35 6.10 1.10
N PHE A 405 5.58 5.03 0.97
CA PHE A 405 5.43 3.98 1.99
C PHE A 405 6.24 2.75 1.62
N SER A 406 7.01 2.23 2.57
CA SER A 406 7.65 0.92 2.43
C SER A 406 6.66 -0.21 2.66
N GLN A 407 7.04 -1.40 2.18
CA GLN A 407 6.45 -2.65 2.65
C GLN A 407 6.96 -3.00 4.05
N PRO A 408 6.21 -3.79 4.84
CA PRO A 408 6.61 -4.15 6.19
C PRO A 408 7.78 -5.14 6.19
N PHE A 409 8.76 -4.88 7.03
CA PHE A 409 9.75 -5.86 7.46
C PHE A 409 9.14 -6.67 8.60
N THR A 410 9.03 -7.98 8.43
CA THR A 410 8.57 -8.84 9.52
C THR A 410 9.69 -9.03 10.53
N CYS A 411 9.37 -8.80 11.80
CA CYS A 411 10.31 -8.89 12.91
C CYS A 411 9.83 -10.01 13.86
N ASP A 412 10.40 -11.21 13.71
CA ASP A 412 10.06 -12.38 14.53
C ASP A 412 11.07 -12.55 15.66
N ASP A 413 10.63 -12.40 16.90
CA ASP A 413 11.41 -12.58 18.12
C ASP A 413 11.35 -14.02 18.65
N GLY A 414 10.85 -14.97 17.85
CA GLY A 414 10.66 -16.37 18.22
C GLY A 414 9.42 -16.64 19.08
N ASN A 415 8.61 -15.63 19.39
CA ASN A 415 7.42 -15.78 20.23
C ASN A 415 6.23 -14.93 19.73
N MET A 416 6.10 -14.74 18.42
CA MET A 416 5.01 -13.98 17.83
C MET A 416 3.61 -14.50 18.21
N ALA A 417 3.49 -15.78 18.56
CA ALA A 417 2.22 -16.39 18.96
C ALA A 417 1.54 -15.67 20.14
N ARG A 418 2.31 -14.98 21.00
CA ARG A 418 1.76 -14.21 22.13
C ARG A 418 0.96 -12.97 21.68
N PHE A 419 1.17 -12.52 20.45
CA PHE A 419 0.46 -11.39 19.87
C PHE A 419 -0.80 -11.79 19.10
N ILE A 420 -1.12 -13.08 19.06
CA ILE A 420 -2.37 -13.52 18.45
C ILE A 420 -3.53 -12.93 19.25
N ILE A 421 -4.26 -12.01 18.62
CA ILE A 421 -5.50 -11.47 19.19
C ILE A 421 -6.52 -12.61 19.23
N GLU A 422 -6.83 -13.12 20.43
CA GLU A 422 -7.87 -14.13 20.58
C GLU A 422 -9.23 -13.52 20.21
N ASP A 423 -10.03 -14.31 19.53
CA ASP A 423 -11.37 -13.89 19.14
C ASP A 423 -12.34 -14.20 20.28
N ASP A 424 -12.72 -13.18 21.02
CA ASP A 424 -13.71 -13.28 22.11
C ASP A 424 -15.14 -13.57 21.60
N HIS A 425 -15.31 -13.62 20.29
CA HIS A 425 -16.62 -13.86 19.70
C HIS A 425 -17.01 -15.33 19.79
N THR A 426 -18.21 -15.57 20.30
CA THR A 426 -18.84 -16.89 20.29
C THR A 426 -19.05 -17.35 18.83
N LYS A 427 -19.08 -18.67 18.61
CA LYS A 427 -19.37 -19.25 17.27
C LYS A 427 -20.65 -18.69 16.65
N SER A 428 -21.64 -18.34 17.46
CA SER A 428 -22.87 -17.68 17.01
C SER A 428 -22.64 -16.25 16.55
N GLN A 429 -21.82 -15.48 17.24
CA GLN A 429 -21.46 -14.12 16.82
C GLN A 429 -20.68 -14.14 15.50
N ILE A 430 -19.70 -15.03 15.36
CA ILE A 430 -18.96 -15.23 14.10
C ILE A 430 -19.92 -15.60 12.96
N PHE A 431 -20.91 -16.46 13.21
CA PHE A 431 -21.91 -16.82 12.21
C PHE A 431 -22.77 -15.62 11.80
N PHE A 432 -23.26 -14.83 12.75
CA PHE A 432 -24.03 -13.62 12.47
C PHE A 432 -23.20 -12.55 11.78
N ASP A 433 -21.92 -12.39 12.13
CA ASP A 433 -21.02 -11.47 11.45
C ASP A 433 -20.81 -11.86 9.98
N LYS A 434 -20.67 -13.17 9.69
CA LYS A 434 -20.61 -13.67 8.30
C LYS A 434 -21.90 -13.40 7.51
N ILE A 435 -23.06 -13.61 8.13
CA ILE A 435 -24.35 -13.25 7.52
C ILE A 435 -24.40 -11.74 7.27
N TRP A 436 -23.97 -10.92 8.22
CA TRP A 436 -23.97 -9.48 8.08
C TRP A 436 -23.02 -9.00 6.97
N GLN A 437 -21.83 -9.57 6.87
CA GLN A 437 -20.89 -9.30 5.77
C GLN A 437 -21.50 -9.70 4.42
N PHE A 438 -22.15 -10.86 4.36
CA PHE A 438 -22.88 -11.30 3.18
C PHE A 438 -24.00 -10.31 2.79
N LEU A 439 -24.82 -9.88 3.75
CA LEU A 439 -25.88 -8.90 3.50
C LEU A 439 -25.36 -7.55 3.05
N LYS A 440 -24.22 -7.10 3.60
CA LYS A 440 -23.53 -5.89 3.12
C LYS A 440 -23.08 -6.02 1.67
N SER A 441 -22.74 -7.23 1.25
CA SER A 441 -22.26 -7.50 -0.11
C SER A 441 -23.37 -7.60 -1.13
N ILE A 442 -24.64 -7.59 -0.74
CA ILE A 442 -25.77 -7.66 -1.68
C ILE A 442 -26.42 -6.30 -1.91
N ARG A 443 -26.80 -6.06 -3.15
CA ARG A 443 -27.36 -4.79 -3.62
C ARG A 443 -28.55 -4.27 -2.81
N LEU A 444 -29.40 -5.17 -2.30
CA LEU A 444 -30.60 -4.84 -1.53
C LEU A 444 -30.29 -4.10 -0.23
N TYR A 445 -29.21 -4.44 0.45
CA TYR A 445 -28.81 -3.80 1.70
C TYR A 445 -28.51 -2.32 1.53
N VAL A 446 -27.79 -1.95 0.47
CA VAL A 446 -27.44 -0.54 0.18
C VAL A 446 -28.69 0.27 -0.16
N VAL A 447 -29.62 -0.32 -0.93
CA VAL A 447 -30.91 0.34 -1.22
C VAL A 447 -31.69 0.61 0.07
N PHE A 448 -31.70 -0.35 1.00
CA PHE A 448 -32.35 -0.15 2.30
C PHE A 448 -31.61 0.89 3.16
N GLN A 449 -30.29 0.95 3.15
CA GLN A 449 -29.53 1.98 3.85
C GLN A 449 -29.79 3.37 3.28
N GLU A 450 -29.83 3.51 1.95
CA GLU A 450 -30.11 4.80 1.32
C GLU A 450 -31.56 5.26 1.57
N LEU A 451 -32.51 4.31 1.53
CA LEU A 451 -33.90 4.63 1.89
C LEU A 451 -34.03 5.05 3.37
N TYR A 452 -33.34 4.32 4.28
CA TYR A 452 -33.34 4.66 5.71
C TYR A 452 -32.76 6.05 5.96
N ARG A 453 -31.62 6.42 5.33
CA ARG A 453 -31.02 7.76 5.44
C ARG A 453 -31.86 8.88 4.83
N LYS A 454 -32.76 8.55 3.89
CA LYS A 454 -33.68 9.53 3.29
C LYS A 454 -34.96 9.74 4.10
N ILE A 455 -35.29 8.80 4.98
CA ILE A 455 -36.52 8.81 5.78
C ILE A 455 -36.26 9.29 7.20
N PHE A 456 -35.06 9.05 7.73
CA PHE A 456 -34.60 9.43 9.07
C PHE A 456 -33.33 10.27 8.99
#